data_4f5c71cf93bf94535e1060fbca93371f
#
_entry.id   4f5c71cf93bf94535e1060fbca93371f
#
_cell.length_a   1.000
_cell.length_b   1.000
_cell.length_c   1.000
_cell.angle_alpha   90.00
_cell.angle_beta   90.00
_cell.angle_gamma   90.00
#
_symmetry.space_group_name_H-M   'P 1'
#
loop_
_entity.id
_entity.type
_entity.pdbx_description
1 polymer ?
#
loop_
_entity_poly.entity_id
_entity_poly.type
_entity_poly.pdbx_seq_one_letter_code
_entity_poly.pdbx_strand_id
1 'polypeptide(L)'
;VSIVIYPPTLDWTWMKQRPQQLMTQLARLGHTVFFCNRTRSAPRVDPVEPNLFVVHHHEHWLQTAWPQIRKTAPVIVWCSLPFAYLSIASAYSPDRIVYDCSDELGEWFRAEKQLAVRADAIVCSSQRLYDRIRRCYPEQRAVLIRNAYDPSMKLHLPSEETAARHEGAKRKQIGFVGAWAPWIDEGLIGRCSQLPGAEVTVIGPPFDRRHPPDAYGGKVRFLGLKRHEELRGYIQSFQVCIIPFRITPLTVAANPVKAYEYLAAGKPVVSTALPECRRMAPHVDAAASREEFIRKVAERLDEPGDGAARISYALEHTWRHRAREIDAFLRSLPERKERTRSCRSDKILS
;
A
#
# COMPACT_ATOMS: atom_id res chain seq x y z
N VAL A 1 8.71 -22.92 -5.76
CA VAL A 1 8.36 -22.60 -4.37
C VAL A 1 9.63 -22.09 -3.69
N SER A 2 9.53 -21.01 -2.94
CA SER A 2 10.66 -20.36 -2.24
C SER A 2 10.22 -19.93 -0.84
N ILE A 3 11.20 -19.71 0.03
CA ILE A 3 10.98 -19.00 1.28
C ILE A 3 11.04 -17.49 0.98
N VAL A 4 10.03 -16.74 1.37
CA VAL A 4 9.99 -15.28 1.24
C VAL A 4 10.06 -14.65 2.63
N ILE A 5 11.07 -13.81 2.85
CA ILE A 5 11.25 -13.08 4.11
C ILE A 5 10.89 -11.62 3.89
N TYR A 6 9.94 -11.12 4.66
CA TYR A 6 9.69 -9.69 4.81
C TYR A 6 10.39 -9.20 6.08
N PRO A 7 11.47 -8.41 5.98
CA PRO A 7 12.26 -7.95 7.12
C PRO A 7 11.47 -7.06 8.08
N PRO A 8 11.92 -6.86 9.34
CA PRO A 8 11.19 -6.12 10.37
C PRO A 8 11.14 -4.60 10.11
N THR A 9 10.21 -4.18 9.26
CA THR A 9 10.00 -2.78 8.87
C THR A 9 8.71 -2.20 9.42
N LEU A 10 7.68 -3.01 9.58
CA LEU A 10 6.39 -2.68 10.19
C LEU A 10 5.80 -3.92 10.88
N ASP A 11 4.76 -3.74 11.68
CA ASP A 11 4.06 -4.83 12.34
C ASP A 11 2.91 -5.37 11.48
N TRP A 12 2.69 -6.68 11.53
CA TRP A 12 1.61 -7.34 10.80
C TRP A 12 0.23 -6.75 11.11
N THR A 13 -0.01 -6.44 12.37
CA THR A 13 -1.30 -5.90 12.88
C THR A 13 -1.47 -4.39 12.65
N TRP A 14 -0.47 -3.70 12.10
CA TRP A 14 -0.60 -2.31 11.67
C TRP A 14 -1.62 -2.21 10.53
N MET A 15 -1.92 -0.99 10.06
CA MET A 15 -2.81 -0.80 8.90
C MET A 15 -2.41 -1.76 7.78
N LYS A 16 -3.36 -2.58 7.30
CA LYS A 16 -3.12 -3.53 6.21
C LYS A 16 -2.79 -2.76 4.92
N GLN A 17 -1.58 -2.90 4.44
CA GLN A 17 -1.01 -2.19 3.30
C GLN A 17 -0.43 -3.17 2.28
N ARG A 18 0.24 -2.63 1.25
CA ARG A 18 0.89 -3.39 0.19
C ARG A 18 1.74 -4.57 0.70
N PRO A 19 2.63 -4.42 1.71
CA PRO A 19 3.43 -5.54 2.20
C PRO A 19 2.61 -6.73 2.68
N GLN A 20 1.65 -6.50 3.59
CA GLN A 20 0.80 -7.57 4.11
C GLN A 20 -0.02 -8.22 2.98
N GLN A 21 -0.55 -7.42 2.04
CA GLN A 21 -1.31 -7.91 0.90
C GLN A 21 -0.47 -8.81 -0.01
N LEU A 22 0.72 -8.36 -0.40
CA LEU A 22 1.61 -9.13 -1.26
C LEU A 22 2.09 -10.42 -0.58
N MET A 23 2.51 -10.33 0.69
CA MET A 23 2.98 -11.49 1.46
C MET A 23 1.87 -12.55 1.61
N THR A 24 0.63 -12.12 1.88
CA THR A 24 -0.54 -13.01 1.91
C THR A 24 -0.73 -13.73 0.56
N GLN A 25 -0.68 -13.00 -0.54
CA GLN A 25 -0.92 -13.62 -1.84
C GLN A 25 0.25 -14.51 -2.31
N LEU A 26 1.49 -14.17 -1.99
CA LEU A 26 2.64 -15.05 -2.27
C LEU A 26 2.55 -16.37 -1.48
N ALA A 27 2.10 -16.32 -0.23
CA ALA A 27 1.84 -17.53 0.56
C ALA A 27 0.74 -18.40 -0.10
N ARG A 28 -0.32 -17.80 -0.60
CA ARG A 28 -1.41 -18.49 -1.32
C ARG A 28 -0.98 -19.08 -2.68
N LEU A 29 0.13 -18.57 -3.25
CA LEU A 29 0.76 -19.16 -4.43
C LEU A 29 1.74 -20.30 -4.09
N GLY A 30 1.87 -20.67 -2.81
CA GLY A 30 2.65 -21.80 -2.33
C GLY A 30 4.06 -21.44 -1.84
N HIS A 31 4.45 -20.17 -1.79
CA HIS A 31 5.68 -19.75 -1.12
C HIS A 31 5.53 -19.83 0.39
N THR A 32 6.57 -20.23 1.11
CA THR A 32 6.58 -20.12 2.57
C THR A 32 7.01 -18.72 2.98
N VAL A 33 6.12 -17.95 3.59
CA VAL A 33 6.34 -16.54 3.90
C VAL A 33 6.54 -16.33 5.39
N PHE A 34 7.62 -15.66 5.77
CA PHE A 34 7.87 -15.16 7.12
C PHE A 34 7.84 -13.64 7.12
N PHE A 35 6.81 -13.08 7.75
CA PHE A 35 6.67 -11.65 7.98
C PHE A 35 7.22 -11.30 9.36
N CYS A 36 8.35 -10.59 9.40
CA CYS A 36 9.01 -10.23 10.66
C CYS A 36 8.46 -8.92 11.18
N ASN A 37 7.85 -8.92 12.37
CA ASN A 37 7.38 -7.72 13.03
C ASN A 37 8.54 -6.81 13.44
N ARG A 38 8.33 -5.49 13.33
CA ARG A 38 9.27 -4.47 13.79
C ARG A 38 9.33 -4.40 15.31
N THR A 39 8.17 -4.44 15.96
CA THR A 39 8.07 -4.38 17.42
C THR A 39 8.48 -5.72 18.03
N ARG A 40 9.44 -5.69 18.94
CA ARG A 40 9.88 -6.88 19.67
C ARG A 40 8.86 -7.25 20.74
N SER A 41 8.49 -8.51 20.78
CA SER A 41 7.68 -9.09 21.85
C SER A 41 8.25 -10.46 22.26
N ALA A 42 7.56 -11.23 23.08
CA ALA A 42 7.99 -12.57 23.47
C ALA A 42 8.29 -13.43 22.22
N PRO A 43 9.36 -14.25 22.22
CA PRO A 43 9.72 -15.12 21.11
C PRO A 43 8.58 -16.09 20.75
N ARG A 44 7.97 -15.89 19.58
CA ARG A 44 6.97 -16.78 19.01
C ARG A 44 6.86 -16.57 17.50
N VAL A 45 6.30 -17.56 16.83
CA VAL A 45 5.94 -17.51 15.41
C VAL A 45 4.49 -17.94 15.29
N ASP A 46 3.63 -17.04 14.85
CA ASP A 46 2.20 -17.31 14.73
C ASP A 46 1.85 -17.65 13.27
N PRO A 47 1.18 -18.79 13.00
CA PRO A 47 0.60 -19.06 11.70
C PRO A 47 -0.63 -18.15 11.50
N VAL A 48 -0.69 -17.44 10.37
CA VAL A 48 -1.82 -16.56 10.00
C VAL A 48 -2.72 -17.23 8.98
N GLU A 49 -2.11 -17.81 7.96
CA GLU A 49 -2.75 -18.61 6.90
C GLU A 49 -1.77 -19.78 6.54
N PRO A 50 -2.21 -20.77 5.75
CA PRO A 50 -1.28 -21.76 5.20
C PRO A 50 -0.10 -21.07 4.52
N ASN A 51 1.12 -21.48 4.88
CA ASN A 51 2.39 -20.93 4.40
C ASN A 51 2.70 -19.47 4.78
N LEU A 52 1.93 -18.83 5.66
CA LEU A 52 2.15 -17.46 6.13
C LEU A 52 2.34 -17.42 7.63
N PHE A 53 3.49 -16.95 8.07
CA PHE A 53 3.91 -16.91 9.46
C PHE A 53 4.35 -15.51 9.87
N VAL A 54 3.96 -15.07 11.07
CA VAL A 54 4.39 -13.81 11.68
C VAL A 54 5.41 -14.08 12.77
N VAL A 55 6.59 -13.51 12.61
CA VAL A 55 7.72 -13.64 13.55
C VAL A 55 7.72 -12.43 14.49
N HIS A 56 7.55 -12.67 15.79
CA HIS A 56 7.41 -11.59 16.80
C HIS A 56 8.73 -11.14 17.43
N HIS A 57 9.75 -12.00 17.45
CA HIS A 57 11.07 -11.65 17.93
C HIS A 57 12.12 -12.08 16.91
N HIS A 58 12.38 -11.18 15.99
CA HIS A 58 13.19 -11.45 14.80
C HIS A 58 14.62 -11.97 15.12
N GLU A 59 15.35 -11.31 16.03
CA GLU A 59 16.73 -11.69 16.33
C GLU A 59 16.82 -13.08 16.98
N HIS A 60 15.90 -13.41 17.88
CA HIS A 60 15.83 -14.72 18.48
C HIS A 60 15.53 -15.81 17.42
N TRP A 61 14.58 -15.54 16.53
CA TRP A 61 14.21 -16.43 15.44
C TRP A 61 15.37 -16.67 14.46
N LEU A 62 16.15 -15.63 14.14
CA LEU A 62 17.35 -15.75 13.30
C LEU A 62 18.41 -16.68 13.93
N GLN A 63 18.55 -16.67 15.25
CA GLN A 63 19.53 -17.50 15.95
C GLN A 63 19.07 -18.95 16.14
N THR A 64 17.76 -19.17 16.33
CA THR A 64 17.24 -20.48 16.75
C THR A 64 16.63 -21.28 15.59
N ALA A 65 15.66 -20.72 14.89
CA ALA A 65 14.88 -21.44 13.87
C ALA A 65 15.42 -21.27 12.44
N TRP A 66 15.87 -20.07 12.10
CA TRP A 66 16.31 -19.73 10.74
C TRP A 66 17.42 -20.65 10.18
N PRO A 67 18.46 -21.07 10.93
CA PRO A 67 19.53 -21.92 10.41
C PRO A 67 19.05 -23.26 9.82
N GLN A 68 17.92 -23.77 10.29
CA GLN A 68 17.30 -24.98 9.74
C GLN A 68 16.34 -24.66 8.60
N ILE A 69 15.50 -23.62 8.77
CA ILE A 69 14.50 -23.24 7.78
C ILE A 69 15.15 -22.88 6.44
N ARG A 70 16.23 -22.09 6.45
CA ARG A 70 16.89 -21.65 5.20
C ARG A 70 17.43 -22.78 4.31
N LYS A 71 17.57 -23.98 4.84
CA LYS A 71 18.07 -25.15 4.09
C LYS A 71 16.97 -25.84 3.28
N THR A 72 15.71 -25.50 3.50
CA THR A 72 14.56 -26.25 2.95
C THR A 72 14.15 -25.79 1.55
N ALA A 73 14.44 -24.54 1.17
CA ALA A 73 14.12 -24.00 -0.15
C ALA A 73 14.93 -22.72 -0.44
N PRO A 74 14.99 -22.24 -1.69
CA PRO A 74 15.59 -20.97 -2.05
C PRO A 74 14.97 -19.80 -1.30
N VAL A 75 15.79 -18.84 -0.88
CA VAL A 75 15.41 -17.71 -0.03
C VAL A 75 15.32 -16.41 -0.83
N ILE A 76 14.17 -15.75 -0.76
CA ILE A 76 13.92 -14.42 -1.30
C ILE A 76 13.76 -13.43 -0.13
N VAL A 77 14.59 -12.39 -0.06
CA VAL A 77 14.38 -11.28 0.86
C VAL A 77 13.66 -10.14 0.14
N TRP A 78 12.49 -9.76 0.67
CA TRP A 78 11.60 -8.72 0.12
C TRP A 78 11.78 -7.41 0.87
N CYS A 79 12.51 -6.45 0.30
CA CYS A 79 12.85 -5.19 0.94
C CYS A 79 11.98 -4.05 0.41
N SER A 80 11.15 -3.44 1.26
CA SER A 80 10.37 -2.23 0.93
C SER A 80 11.04 -0.95 1.44
N LEU A 81 11.90 -1.04 2.46
CA LEU A 81 12.62 0.10 3.02
C LEU A 81 14.13 -0.04 2.79
N PRO A 82 14.75 0.83 1.96
CA PRO A 82 16.16 0.70 1.59
C PRO A 82 17.15 0.67 2.76
N PHE A 83 16.93 1.47 3.80
CA PHE A 83 17.83 1.54 4.95
C PHE A 83 17.82 0.26 5.81
N ALA A 84 16.71 -0.45 5.86
CA ALA A 84 16.60 -1.70 6.60
C ALA A 84 17.41 -2.84 5.96
N TYR A 85 17.73 -2.72 4.67
CA TYR A 85 18.43 -3.74 3.92
C TYR A 85 19.86 -3.97 4.40
N LEU A 86 20.63 -2.90 4.67
CA LEU A 86 22.08 -3.00 4.93
C LEU A 86 22.41 -3.80 6.17
N SER A 87 21.56 -3.74 7.20
CA SER A 87 21.76 -4.46 8.47
C SER A 87 21.20 -5.87 8.46
N ILE A 88 20.31 -6.21 7.54
CA ILE A 88 19.45 -7.39 7.64
C ILE A 88 19.75 -8.43 6.55
N ALA A 89 20.01 -8.02 5.32
CA ALA A 89 20.12 -8.97 4.20
C ALA A 89 21.24 -9.99 4.34
N SER A 90 22.38 -9.61 4.94
CA SER A 90 23.48 -10.54 5.20
C SER A 90 23.10 -11.65 6.17
N ALA A 91 22.21 -11.37 7.13
CA ALA A 91 21.78 -12.35 8.14
C ALA A 91 20.93 -13.49 7.54
N TYR A 92 20.21 -13.23 6.46
CA TYR A 92 19.37 -14.25 5.80
C TYR A 92 20.13 -15.07 4.77
N SER A 93 21.29 -14.61 4.28
CA SER A 93 22.02 -15.22 3.15
C SER A 93 21.10 -15.54 1.97
N PRO A 94 20.43 -14.53 1.37
CA PRO A 94 19.38 -14.75 0.39
C PRO A 94 19.93 -15.23 -0.96
N ASP A 95 19.19 -16.11 -1.61
CA ASP A 95 19.42 -16.47 -3.01
C ASP A 95 18.98 -15.37 -3.96
N ARG A 96 17.94 -14.60 -3.57
CA ARG A 96 17.46 -13.43 -4.32
C ARG A 96 17.04 -12.30 -3.39
N ILE A 97 17.23 -11.08 -3.88
CA ILE A 97 16.82 -9.84 -3.23
C ILE A 97 15.82 -9.14 -4.14
N VAL A 98 14.64 -8.86 -3.60
CA VAL A 98 13.62 -8.05 -4.27
C VAL A 98 13.53 -6.70 -3.57
N TYR A 99 13.66 -5.63 -4.35
CA TYR A 99 13.37 -4.28 -3.88
C TYR A 99 11.95 -3.89 -4.30
N ASP A 100 11.04 -3.70 -3.35
CA ASP A 100 9.70 -3.19 -3.57
C ASP A 100 9.69 -1.67 -3.42
N CYS A 101 9.87 -0.97 -4.54
CA CYS A 101 9.90 0.49 -4.63
C CYS A 101 8.46 1.01 -4.64
N SER A 102 7.91 1.30 -3.45
CA SER A 102 6.52 1.72 -3.27
C SER A 102 6.33 3.22 -3.12
N ASP A 103 7.38 3.95 -2.69
CA ASP A 103 7.32 5.37 -2.38
C ASP A 103 8.56 6.13 -2.89
N GLU A 104 8.42 7.44 -3.09
CA GLU A 104 9.52 8.34 -3.44
C GLU A 104 9.94 9.15 -2.21
N LEU A 105 10.99 8.70 -1.52
CA LEU A 105 11.50 9.32 -0.31
C LEU A 105 12.93 9.82 -0.55
N GLY A 106 13.06 11.13 -0.80
CA GLY A 106 14.31 11.76 -1.22
C GLY A 106 15.48 11.59 -0.26
N GLU A 107 15.20 11.54 1.03
CA GLU A 107 16.20 11.32 2.10
C GLU A 107 16.84 9.91 2.08
N TRP A 108 16.25 8.95 1.35
CA TRP A 108 16.74 7.56 1.27
C TRP A 108 17.60 7.27 0.03
N PHE A 109 17.91 8.27 -0.77
CA PHE A 109 18.61 8.10 -2.05
C PHE A 109 19.91 7.28 -1.96
N ARG A 110 20.72 7.50 -0.90
CA ARG A 110 21.98 6.74 -0.72
C ARG A 110 21.69 5.27 -0.42
N ALA A 111 20.76 5.00 0.49
CA ALA A 111 20.38 3.65 0.86
C ALA A 111 19.67 2.95 -0.32
N GLU A 112 18.83 3.66 -1.06
CA GLU A 112 18.16 3.15 -2.26
C GLU A 112 19.17 2.70 -3.31
N LYS A 113 20.19 3.51 -3.62
CA LYS A 113 21.24 3.13 -4.57
C LYS A 113 21.91 1.82 -4.18
N GLN A 114 22.24 1.65 -2.90
CA GLN A 114 22.89 0.44 -2.41
C GLN A 114 22.00 -0.79 -2.53
N LEU A 115 20.72 -0.67 -2.23
CA LEU A 115 19.75 -1.75 -2.40
C LEU A 115 19.48 -2.02 -3.88
N ALA A 116 19.17 -1.00 -4.68
CA ALA A 116 18.80 -1.14 -6.08
C ALA A 116 19.89 -1.86 -6.91
N VAL A 117 21.16 -1.51 -6.70
CA VAL A 117 22.31 -2.15 -7.42
C VAL A 117 22.48 -3.62 -7.01
N ARG A 118 22.05 -4.01 -5.81
CA ARG A 118 22.17 -5.39 -5.31
C ARG A 118 20.92 -6.23 -5.53
N ALA A 119 19.78 -5.58 -5.79
CA ALA A 119 18.53 -6.29 -6.04
C ALA A 119 18.60 -7.13 -7.33
N ASP A 120 18.08 -8.35 -7.27
CA ASP A 120 17.90 -9.20 -8.44
C ASP A 120 16.64 -8.81 -9.23
N ALA A 121 15.69 -8.16 -8.54
CA ALA A 121 14.46 -7.63 -9.10
C ALA A 121 14.03 -6.35 -8.38
N ILE A 122 13.47 -5.40 -9.11
CA ILE A 122 12.84 -4.19 -8.57
C ILE A 122 11.38 -4.17 -8.99
N VAL A 123 10.49 -4.07 -8.01
CA VAL A 123 9.04 -4.02 -8.20
C VAL A 123 8.57 -2.60 -7.89
N CYS A 124 8.03 -1.89 -8.87
CA CYS A 124 7.61 -0.49 -8.72
C CYS A 124 6.09 -0.39 -8.62
N SER A 125 5.58 0.37 -7.67
CA SER A 125 4.14 0.50 -7.44
C SER A 125 3.44 1.50 -8.36
N SER A 126 4.16 2.37 -9.06
CA SER A 126 3.62 3.39 -9.97
C SER A 126 4.48 3.59 -11.21
N GLN A 127 3.87 4.14 -12.26
CA GLN A 127 4.60 4.44 -13.51
C GLN A 127 5.77 5.38 -13.25
N ARG A 128 5.58 6.42 -12.43
CA ARG A 128 6.63 7.39 -12.12
C ARG A 128 7.85 6.72 -11.46
N LEU A 129 7.62 5.84 -10.49
CA LEU A 129 8.70 5.08 -9.84
C LEU A 129 9.39 4.15 -10.84
N TYR A 130 8.62 3.45 -11.66
CA TYR A 130 9.17 2.56 -12.67
C TYR A 130 10.07 3.31 -13.68
N ASP A 131 9.60 4.46 -14.20
CA ASP A 131 10.37 5.27 -15.15
C ASP A 131 11.66 5.83 -14.50
N ARG A 132 11.57 6.24 -13.22
CA ARG A 132 12.73 6.68 -12.44
C ARG A 132 13.74 5.55 -12.25
N ILE A 133 13.30 4.38 -11.81
CA ILE A 133 14.17 3.21 -11.62
C ILE A 133 14.84 2.81 -12.94
N ARG A 134 14.09 2.74 -14.04
CA ARG A 134 14.64 2.39 -15.36
C ARG A 134 15.68 3.39 -15.84
N ARG A 135 15.52 4.67 -15.54
CA ARG A 135 16.49 5.72 -15.88
C ARG A 135 17.73 5.71 -14.99
N CYS A 136 17.54 5.53 -13.67
CA CYS A 136 18.64 5.59 -12.70
C CYS A 136 19.44 4.28 -12.62
N TYR A 137 18.79 3.14 -12.92
CA TYR A 137 19.37 1.79 -12.80
C TYR A 137 19.02 0.95 -14.05
N PRO A 138 19.50 1.33 -15.25
CA PRO A 138 19.09 0.71 -16.52
C PRO A 138 19.43 -0.78 -16.62
N GLU A 139 20.50 -1.22 -15.92
CA GLU A 139 20.94 -2.62 -15.89
C GLU A 139 20.07 -3.51 -14.98
N GLN A 140 19.25 -2.90 -14.12
CA GLN A 140 18.43 -3.65 -13.18
C GLN A 140 17.13 -4.13 -13.81
N ARG A 141 16.71 -5.33 -13.45
CA ARG A 141 15.43 -5.88 -13.88
C ARG A 141 14.31 -5.27 -13.05
N ALA A 142 13.48 -4.47 -13.67
CA ALA A 142 12.37 -3.80 -13.02
C ALA A 142 11.04 -4.17 -13.66
N VAL A 143 9.99 -4.23 -12.85
CA VAL A 143 8.61 -4.47 -13.27
C VAL A 143 7.65 -3.49 -12.59
N LEU A 144 6.62 -3.08 -13.29
CA LEU A 144 5.56 -2.22 -12.77
C LEU A 144 4.41 -3.07 -12.25
N ILE A 145 4.26 -3.11 -10.94
CA ILE A 145 3.19 -3.85 -10.25
C ILE A 145 2.43 -2.87 -9.35
N ARG A 146 1.35 -2.35 -9.84
CA ARG A 146 0.50 -1.40 -9.12
C ARG A 146 -0.15 -2.03 -7.88
N ASN A 147 -0.65 -1.19 -6.99
CA ASN A 147 -1.51 -1.62 -5.90
C ASN A 147 -2.83 -2.19 -6.46
N ALA A 148 -3.66 -2.74 -5.58
CA ALA A 148 -4.82 -3.48 -6.00
C ALA A 148 -5.89 -3.57 -4.88
N TYR A 149 -7.02 -4.16 -5.20
CA TYR A 149 -8.11 -4.47 -4.28
C TYR A 149 -7.92 -5.85 -3.62
N ASP A 150 -8.33 -5.97 -2.36
CA ASP A 150 -8.44 -7.24 -1.65
C ASP A 150 -9.92 -7.71 -1.62
N PRO A 151 -10.32 -8.70 -2.44
CA PRO A 151 -11.70 -9.18 -2.45
C PRO A 151 -12.19 -9.75 -1.11
N SER A 152 -11.29 -10.12 -0.20
CA SER A 152 -11.66 -10.60 1.14
C SER A 152 -12.36 -9.51 1.98
N MET A 153 -12.18 -8.23 1.65
CA MET A 153 -12.92 -7.12 2.25
C MET A 153 -14.42 -7.14 1.89
N LYS A 154 -14.81 -7.87 0.85
CA LYS A 154 -16.21 -7.99 0.39
C LYS A 154 -16.89 -6.64 0.10
N LEU A 155 -16.13 -5.61 -0.26
CA LEU A 155 -16.67 -4.27 -0.57
C LEU A 155 -17.61 -4.29 -1.78
N HIS A 156 -17.35 -5.18 -2.73
CA HIS A 156 -18.14 -5.39 -3.96
C HIS A 156 -19.49 -6.12 -3.73
N LEU A 157 -19.71 -6.62 -2.53
CA LEU A 157 -20.95 -7.30 -2.17
C LEU A 157 -21.88 -6.36 -1.40
N PRO A 158 -23.20 -6.42 -1.61
CA PRO A 158 -24.16 -5.67 -0.80
C PRO A 158 -24.04 -6.00 0.68
N SER A 159 -24.41 -5.04 1.55
CA SER A 159 -24.49 -5.23 3.01
C SER A 159 -25.78 -4.65 3.54
N GLU A 160 -26.53 -5.44 4.29
CA GLU A 160 -27.80 -5.02 4.92
C GLU A 160 -27.57 -3.88 5.95
N GLU A 161 -26.44 -3.93 6.69
CA GLU A 161 -26.04 -2.85 7.62
C GLU A 161 -25.86 -1.51 6.93
N THR A 162 -25.44 -1.53 5.67
CA THR A 162 -25.23 -0.31 4.88
C THR A 162 -26.54 0.32 4.48
N ALA A 163 -27.54 -0.46 4.10
CA ALA A 163 -28.87 0.05 3.76
C ALA A 163 -29.48 0.78 4.96
N ALA A 164 -29.42 0.20 6.17
CA ALA A 164 -29.91 0.81 7.39
C ALA A 164 -29.18 2.12 7.75
N ARG A 165 -27.87 2.20 7.51
CA ARG A 165 -27.11 3.43 7.76
C ARG A 165 -27.43 4.56 6.77
N HIS A 166 -27.77 4.23 5.52
CA HIS A 166 -28.21 5.21 4.52
C HIS A 166 -29.59 5.80 4.85
N GLU A 167 -30.54 4.97 5.27
CA GLU A 167 -31.89 5.42 5.62
C GLU A 167 -31.91 6.34 6.87
N GLY A 168 -30.97 6.16 7.81
CA GLY A 168 -30.85 6.99 9.00
C GLY A 168 -30.00 8.25 8.85
N ALA A 169 -29.28 8.42 7.76
CA ALA A 169 -28.35 9.53 7.59
C ALA A 169 -29.05 10.81 7.16
N LYS A 170 -29.13 11.80 8.06
CA LYS A 170 -29.67 13.14 7.78
C LYS A 170 -28.80 13.96 6.80
N ARG A 171 -27.55 13.54 6.54
CA ARG A 171 -26.58 14.26 5.71
C ARG A 171 -25.86 13.31 4.75
N LYS A 172 -25.50 13.81 3.57
CA LYS A 172 -24.70 13.10 2.58
C LYS A 172 -23.26 12.91 3.10
N GLN A 173 -22.76 11.68 3.14
CA GLN A 173 -21.47 11.34 3.71
C GLN A 173 -20.36 11.39 2.68
N ILE A 174 -19.37 12.21 2.88
CA ILE A 174 -18.11 12.23 2.12
C ILE A 174 -17.05 11.53 2.94
N GLY A 175 -16.39 10.50 2.40
CA GLY A 175 -15.47 9.66 3.14
C GLY A 175 -14.01 9.78 2.70
N PHE A 176 -13.11 9.79 3.68
CA PHE A 176 -11.69 9.57 3.49
C PHE A 176 -11.19 8.51 4.45
N VAL A 177 -10.51 7.47 3.93
CA VAL A 177 -9.87 6.40 4.72
C VAL A 177 -8.36 6.45 4.47
N GLY A 178 -7.59 6.62 5.52
CA GLY A 178 -6.12 6.67 5.49
C GLY A 178 -5.54 7.53 6.60
N ALA A 179 -4.22 7.45 6.79
CA ALA A 179 -3.53 8.26 7.78
C ALA A 179 -3.79 9.75 7.56
N TRP A 180 -4.05 10.47 8.66
CA TRP A 180 -4.10 11.92 8.68
C TRP A 180 -2.67 12.45 8.73
N ALA A 181 -2.14 12.88 7.60
CA ALA A 181 -0.72 13.10 7.40
C ALA A 181 -0.44 14.43 6.65
N PRO A 182 0.82 14.91 6.64
CA PRO A 182 1.19 16.18 5.99
C PRO A 182 0.85 16.29 4.50
N TRP A 183 0.69 15.17 3.82
CA TRP A 183 0.31 15.16 2.40
C TRP A 183 -1.20 15.33 2.15
N ILE A 184 -2.02 15.40 3.19
CA ILE A 184 -3.45 15.71 3.03
C ILE A 184 -3.66 17.21 2.85
N ASP A 185 -4.46 17.59 1.85
CA ASP A 185 -4.93 18.96 1.68
C ASP A 185 -6.14 19.20 2.59
N GLU A 186 -5.87 19.74 3.77
CA GLU A 186 -6.89 20.07 4.76
C GLU A 186 -7.91 21.09 4.27
N GLY A 187 -7.45 22.01 3.39
CA GLY A 187 -8.33 22.99 2.78
C GLY A 187 -9.42 22.35 1.92
N LEU A 188 -9.12 21.23 1.23
CA LEU A 188 -10.13 20.47 0.50
C LEU A 188 -11.12 19.79 1.44
N ILE A 189 -10.65 19.20 2.54
CA ILE A 189 -11.51 18.61 3.57
C ILE A 189 -12.47 19.65 4.13
N GLY A 190 -11.95 20.83 4.51
CA GLY A 190 -12.75 21.94 5.03
C GLY A 190 -13.79 22.44 4.00
N ARG A 191 -13.40 22.61 2.75
CA ARG A 191 -14.32 23.03 1.68
C ARG A 191 -15.40 21.98 1.38
N CYS A 192 -15.05 20.70 1.38
CA CYS A 192 -16.04 19.62 1.26
C CYS A 192 -17.08 19.65 2.38
N SER A 193 -16.68 19.96 3.61
CA SER A 193 -17.59 20.05 4.76
C SER A 193 -18.56 21.23 4.68
N GLN A 194 -18.31 22.20 3.81
CA GLN A 194 -19.19 23.35 3.59
C GLN A 194 -20.25 23.08 2.50
N LEU A 195 -20.17 21.96 1.77
CA LEU A 195 -21.18 21.61 0.78
C LEU A 195 -22.57 21.44 1.44
N PRO A 196 -23.65 21.91 0.82
CA PRO A 196 -24.99 21.83 1.38
C PRO A 196 -25.39 20.38 1.70
N GLY A 197 -25.85 20.15 2.93
CA GLY A 197 -26.32 18.83 3.36
C GLY A 197 -25.22 17.77 3.48
N ALA A 198 -23.92 18.13 3.36
CA ALA A 198 -22.83 17.17 3.47
C ALA A 198 -22.15 17.17 4.84
N GLU A 199 -21.51 16.05 5.14
CA GLU A 199 -20.65 15.83 6.29
C GLU A 199 -19.42 15.02 5.81
N VAL A 200 -18.24 15.32 6.35
CA VAL A 200 -17.02 14.60 6.00
C VAL A 200 -16.63 13.66 7.13
N THR A 201 -16.36 12.40 6.82
CA THR A 201 -15.83 11.41 7.77
C THR A 201 -14.40 11.03 7.37
N VAL A 202 -13.47 11.20 8.31
CA VAL A 202 -12.07 10.85 8.18
C VAL A 202 -11.77 9.65 9.09
N ILE A 203 -11.24 8.56 8.51
CA ILE A 203 -10.91 7.31 9.22
C ILE A 203 -9.43 7.00 9.00
N GLY A 204 -8.68 6.93 10.09
CA GLY A 204 -7.28 6.58 10.09
C GLY A 204 -6.53 7.22 11.26
N PRO A 205 -5.31 6.75 11.53
CA PRO A 205 -4.51 7.29 12.61
C PRO A 205 -3.94 8.67 12.26
N PRO A 206 -3.66 9.51 13.25
CA PRO A 206 -2.80 10.67 13.05
C PRO A 206 -1.38 10.22 12.73
N PHE A 207 -0.75 10.85 11.74
CA PHE A 207 0.64 10.64 11.36
C PHE A 207 1.32 12.00 11.31
N ASP A 208 2.25 12.26 12.22
CA ASP A 208 2.94 13.55 12.43
C ASP A 208 2.01 14.76 12.64
N ARG A 209 0.73 14.52 12.92
CA ARG A 209 -0.28 15.55 13.16
C ARG A 209 -1.32 15.10 14.16
N ARG A 210 -1.80 16.04 14.97
CA ARG A 210 -3.02 15.83 15.74
C ARG A 210 -4.23 16.19 14.86
N HIS A 211 -5.33 15.45 15.02
CA HIS A 211 -6.60 15.88 14.43
C HIS A 211 -6.99 17.22 15.06
N PRO A 212 -7.31 18.26 14.26
CA PRO A 212 -7.82 19.50 14.83
C PRO A 212 -9.23 19.24 15.38
N PRO A 213 -9.43 19.26 16.70
CA PRO A 213 -10.71 18.79 17.29
C PRO A 213 -11.92 19.63 16.87
N ASP A 214 -11.76 20.93 16.61
CA ASP A 214 -12.89 21.84 16.36
C ASP A 214 -12.74 22.69 15.08
N ALA A 215 -11.79 22.40 14.22
CA ALA A 215 -11.42 23.25 13.09
C ALA A 215 -12.52 23.42 12.03
N TYR A 216 -13.59 22.59 12.05
CA TYR A 216 -14.57 22.55 10.96
C TYR A 216 -16.03 22.68 11.45
N GLY A 217 -16.23 23.24 12.64
CA GLY A 217 -17.59 23.47 13.17
C GLY A 217 -18.44 22.20 13.31
N GLY A 218 -17.83 21.07 13.67
CA GLY A 218 -18.52 19.79 13.84
C GLY A 218 -18.96 19.10 12.54
N LYS A 219 -18.60 19.62 11.37
CA LYS A 219 -18.96 19.03 10.07
C LYS A 219 -17.90 18.05 9.52
N VAL A 220 -16.80 17.86 10.23
CA VAL A 220 -15.76 16.84 9.93
C VAL A 220 -15.64 15.96 11.15
N ARG A 221 -15.87 14.66 10.95
CA ARG A 221 -15.77 13.63 12.00
C ARG A 221 -14.49 12.84 11.83
N PHE A 222 -13.63 12.85 12.84
CA PHE A 222 -12.42 12.03 12.90
C PHE A 222 -12.68 10.79 13.75
N LEU A 223 -12.63 9.60 13.15
CA LEU A 223 -12.96 8.34 13.82
C LEU A 223 -11.72 7.56 14.28
N GLY A 224 -10.52 8.10 14.04
CA GLY A 224 -9.27 7.42 14.38
C GLY A 224 -9.04 6.14 13.58
N LEU A 225 -8.10 5.31 14.05
CA LEU A 225 -7.80 4.02 13.45
C LEU A 225 -8.98 3.06 13.66
N LYS A 226 -9.38 2.38 12.58
CA LYS A 226 -10.35 1.28 12.58
C LYS A 226 -9.67 0.01 12.10
N ARG A 227 -10.15 -1.15 12.60
CA ARG A 227 -9.70 -2.44 12.08
C ARG A 227 -10.12 -2.59 10.62
N HIS A 228 -9.34 -3.33 9.86
CA HIS A 228 -9.55 -3.49 8.41
C HIS A 228 -10.95 -4.05 8.08
N GLU A 229 -11.44 -4.97 8.91
CA GLU A 229 -12.76 -5.61 8.77
C GLU A 229 -13.91 -4.63 8.99
N GLU A 230 -13.71 -3.59 9.81
CA GLU A 230 -14.72 -2.57 10.10
C GLU A 230 -14.88 -1.57 8.95
N LEU A 231 -13.84 -1.42 8.11
CA LEU A 231 -13.82 -0.41 7.04
C LEU A 231 -14.93 -0.63 6.02
N ARG A 232 -15.36 -1.88 5.80
CA ARG A 232 -16.42 -2.19 4.85
C ARG A 232 -17.68 -1.37 5.10
N GLY A 233 -18.22 -1.40 6.34
CA GLY A 233 -19.44 -0.69 6.68
C GLY A 233 -19.33 0.82 6.53
N TYR A 234 -18.16 1.39 6.80
CA TYR A 234 -17.91 2.82 6.61
C TYR A 234 -17.82 3.18 5.11
N ILE A 235 -16.98 2.49 4.35
CA ILE A 235 -16.77 2.79 2.92
C ILE A 235 -18.10 2.65 2.16
N GLN A 236 -18.85 1.60 2.43
CA GLN A 236 -20.15 1.39 1.82
C GLN A 236 -21.19 2.44 2.23
N SER A 237 -21.07 3.10 3.38
CA SER A 237 -21.97 4.17 3.82
C SER A 237 -21.66 5.54 3.19
N PHE A 238 -20.53 5.73 2.56
CA PHE A 238 -20.20 6.99 1.90
C PHE A 238 -20.96 7.15 0.57
N GLN A 239 -21.42 8.36 0.25
CA GLN A 239 -21.93 8.71 -1.07
C GLN A 239 -20.80 9.03 -2.04
N VAL A 240 -19.74 9.71 -1.55
CA VAL A 240 -18.55 10.04 -2.32
C VAL A 240 -17.31 9.75 -1.49
N CYS A 241 -16.31 9.10 -2.08
CA CYS A 241 -15.01 8.91 -1.48
C CYS A 241 -13.99 9.90 -2.08
N ILE A 242 -13.11 10.46 -1.24
CA ILE A 242 -12.15 11.46 -1.68
C ILE A 242 -10.71 11.03 -1.45
N ILE A 243 -9.80 11.51 -2.33
CA ILE A 243 -8.35 11.36 -2.20
C ILE A 243 -7.75 12.78 -2.30
N PRO A 244 -7.82 13.57 -1.21
CA PRO A 244 -7.46 14.98 -1.21
C PRO A 244 -5.97 15.18 -0.91
N PHE A 245 -5.09 14.59 -1.74
CA PHE A 245 -3.67 14.71 -1.54
C PHE A 245 -3.12 16.02 -2.11
N ARG A 246 -2.17 16.64 -1.40
CA ARG A 246 -1.35 17.73 -1.97
C ARG A 246 -0.50 17.14 -3.09
N ILE A 247 -0.30 17.91 -4.15
CA ILE A 247 0.58 17.52 -5.26
C ILE A 247 2.03 17.84 -4.87
N THR A 248 2.79 16.81 -4.53
CA THR A 248 4.19 16.88 -4.10
C THR A 248 4.98 15.76 -4.80
N PRO A 249 6.31 15.78 -4.81
CA PRO A 249 7.10 14.64 -5.34
C PRO A 249 6.68 13.29 -4.77
N LEU A 250 6.43 13.20 -3.46
CA LEU A 250 5.95 12.00 -2.78
C LEU A 250 4.60 11.52 -3.34
N THR A 251 3.62 12.41 -3.41
CA THR A 251 2.24 12.02 -3.76
C THR A 251 2.04 11.77 -5.25
N VAL A 252 2.79 12.44 -6.14
CA VAL A 252 2.74 12.15 -7.59
C VAL A 252 3.35 10.79 -7.94
N ALA A 253 4.16 10.22 -7.04
CA ALA A 253 4.70 8.88 -7.17
C ALA A 253 3.79 7.81 -6.53
N ALA A 254 2.79 8.22 -5.73
CA ALA A 254 1.92 7.29 -5.03
C ALA A 254 0.92 6.61 -5.96
N ASN A 255 0.68 5.32 -5.71
CA ASN A 255 -0.46 4.57 -6.24
C ASN A 255 -1.42 4.25 -5.07
N PRO A 256 -2.48 5.05 -4.84
CA PRO A 256 -3.30 4.94 -3.64
C PRO A 256 -4.13 3.65 -3.62
N VAL A 257 -3.88 2.75 -2.67
CA VAL A 257 -4.66 1.50 -2.46
C VAL A 257 -6.15 1.81 -2.30
N LYS A 258 -6.47 2.87 -1.54
CA LYS A 258 -7.86 3.29 -1.26
C LYS A 258 -8.70 3.57 -2.52
N ALA A 259 -8.06 3.95 -3.63
CA ALA A 259 -8.79 4.13 -4.89
C ALA A 259 -9.44 2.82 -5.33
N TYR A 260 -8.70 1.72 -5.29
CA TYR A 260 -9.23 0.39 -5.63
C TYR A 260 -10.31 -0.09 -4.66
N GLU A 261 -10.15 0.21 -3.36
CA GLU A 261 -11.13 -0.13 -2.32
C GLU A 261 -12.44 0.65 -2.52
N TYR A 262 -12.35 1.95 -2.80
CA TYR A 262 -13.53 2.79 -3.06
C TYR A 262 -14.26 2.35 -4.33
N LEU A 263 -13.51 2.06 -5.39
CA LEU A 263 -14.08 1.54 -6.64
C LEU A 263 -14.75 0.18 -6.42
N ALA A 264 -14.13 -0.71 -5.62
CA ALA A 264 -14.73 -1.99 -5.26
C ALA A 264 -16.06 -1.85 -4.50
N ALA A 265 -16.24 -0.78 -3.74
CA ALA A 265 -17.52 -0.46 -3.10
C ALA A 265 -18.52 0.23 -4.05
N GLY A 266 -18.19 0.38 -5.33
CA GLY A 266 -19.00 1.07 -6.34
C GLY A 266 -19.08 2.58 -6.14
N LYS A 267 -18.27 3.16 -5.22
CA LYS A 267 -18.38 4.57 -4.85
C LYS A 267 -17.75 5.49 -5.88
N PRO A 268 -18.37 6.66 -6.14
CA PRO A 268 -17.70 7.75 -6.82
C PRO A 268 -16.42 8.12 -6.09
N VAL A 269 -15.34 8.31 -6.84
CA VAL A 269 -14.03 8.67 -6.28
C VAL A 269 -13.56 9.96 -6.90
N VAL A 270 -13.34 10.99 -6.06
CA VAL A 270 -12.75 12.25 -6.50
C VAL A 270 -11.35 12.38 -5.91
N SER A 271 -10.37 12.57 -6.77
CA SER A 271 -8.95 12.70 -6.40
C SER A 271 -8.39 14.03 -6.88
N THR A 272 -7.39 14.56 -6.20
CA THR A 272 -6.50 15.55 -6.82
C THR A 272 -5.78 14.92 -8.02
N ALA A 273 -5.09 15.72 -8.82
CA ALA A 273 -4.50 15.32 -10.10
C ALA A 273 -3.31 14.32 -9.97
N LEU A 274 -3.45 13.30 -9.12
CA LEU A 274 -2.46 12.24 -8.98
C LEU A 274 -2.35 11.45 -10.29
N PRO A 275 -1.14 11.21 -10.84
CA PRO A 275 -0.98 10.51 -12.11
C PRO A 275 -1.64 9.13 -12.14
N GLU A 276 -1.50 8.34 -11.08
CA GLU A 276 -2.11 7.01 -11.02
C GLU A 276 -3.64 7.06 -10.91
N CYS A 277 -4.22 8.08 -10.27
CA CYS A 277 -5.67 8.29 -10.25
C CYS A 277 -6.20 8.74 -11.62
N ARG A 278 -5.48 9.59 -12.35
CA ARG A 278 -5.83 9.97 -13.73
C ARG A 278 -5.90 8.77 -14.68
N ARG A 279 -5.04 7.76 -14.48
CA ARG A 279 -5.03 6.53 -15.28
C ARG A 279 -6.27 5.65 -15.04
N MET A 280 -6.98 5.85 -13.94
CA MET A 280 -8.21 5.12 -13.60
C MET A 280 -9.47 5.75 -14.22
N ALA A 281 -9.33 6.78 -15.08
CA ALA A 281 -10.48 7.31 -15.81
C ALA A 281 -11.13 6.23 -16.69
N PRO A 282 -12.47 6.22 -16.82
CA PRO A 282 -13.44 7.18 -16.28
C PRO A 282 -13.92 6.87 -14.84
N HIS A 283 -13.33 5.88 -14.15
CA HIS A 283 -13.79 5.39 -12.84
C HIS A 283 -13.41 6.31 -11.67
N VAL A 284 -12.36 7.13 -11.82
CA VAL A 284 -11.90 8.12 -10.85
C VAL A 284 -11.92 9.51 -11.49
N ASP A 285 -12.56 10.46 -10.83
CA ASP A 285 -12.58 11.87 -11.22
C ASP A 285 -11.34 12.58 -10.66
N ALA A 286 -10.29 12.72 -11.48
CA ALA A 286 -9.11 13.49 -11.10
C ALA A 286 -9.30 14.98 -11.39
N ALA A 287 -9.13 15.82 -10.37
CA ALA A 287 -9.33 17.27 -10.46
C ALA A 287 -8.00 18.02 -10.60
N ALA A 288 -7.91 18.95 -11.54
CA ALA A 288 -6.71 19.75 -11.79
C ALA A 288 -6.57 20.94 -10.83
N SER A 289 -7.69 21.41 -10.24
CA SER A 289 -7.70 22.50 -9.25
C SER A 289 -8.55 22.16 -8.03
N ARG A 290 -8.43 22.97 -6.97
CA ARG A 290 -9.27 22.84 -5.78
C ARG A 290 -10.74 23.11 -6.09
N GLU A 291 -11.02 24.09 -6.94
CA GLU A 291 -12.38 24.46 -7.39
C GLU A 291 -13.01 23.32 -8.15
N GLU A 292 -12.27 22.71 -9.08
CA GLU A 292 -12.73 21.55 -9.84
C GLU A 292 -12.97 20.34 -8.91
N PHE A 293 -12.11 20.14 -7.91
CA PHE A 293 -12.28 19.06 -6.93
C PHE A 293 -13.62 19.19 -6.20
N ILE A 294 -13.93 20.38 -5.67
CA ILE A 294 -15.18 20.64 -4.94
C ILE A 294 -16.39 20.50 -5.87
N ARG A 295 -16.31 21.02 -7.09
CA ARG A 295 -17.38 20.89 -8.10
C ARG A 295 -17.65 19.40 -8.38
N LYS A 296 -16.62 18.61 -8.65
CA LYS A 296 -16.77 17.16 -8.89
C LYS A 296 -17.34 16.42 -7.68
N VAL A 297 -16.94 16.76 -6.47
CA VAL A 297 -17.54 16.17 -5.26
C VAL A 297 -19.03 16.51 -5.19
N ALA A 298 -19.42 17.76 -5.42
CA ALA A 298 -20.84 18.17 -5.43
C ALA A 298 -21.64 17.43 -6.52
N GLU A 299 -21.12 17.34 -7.74
CA GLU A 299 -21.74 16.61 -8.85
C GLU A 299 -21.94 15.12 -8.48
N ARG A 300 -20.94 14.47 -7.89
CA ARG A 300 -21.02 13.04 -7.52
C ARG A 300 -21.92 12.77 -6.31
N LEU A 301 -22.16 13.76 -5.45
CA LEU A 301 -23.16 13.67 -4.39
C LEU A 301 -24.60 13.62 -4.94
N ASP A 302 -24.84 14.24 -6.08
CA ASP A 302 -26.16 14.26 -6.74
C ASP A 302 -26.26 13.16 -7.81
N GLU A 303 -25.20 12.95 -8.59
CA GLU A 303 -25.13 11.98 -9.68
C GLU A 303 -23.95 11.01 -9.47
N PRO A 304 -24.14 9.91 -8.73
CA PRO A 304 -23.06 8.99 -8.40
C PRO A 304 -22.45 8.25 -9.62
N GLY A 305 -23.17 8.19 -10.75
CA GLY A 305 -22.71 7.48 -11.95
C GLY A 305 -22.68 5.97 -11.80
N ASP A 306 -21.96 5.28 -12.71
CA ASP A 306 -21.97 3.82 -12.84
C ASP A 306 -21.11 3.14 -11.75
N GLY A 307 -21.77 2.66 -10.69
CA GLY A 307 -21.14 1.88 -9.62
C GLY A 307 -20.72 0.48 -10.07
N ALA A 308 -21.46 -0.15 -10.98
CA ALA A 308 -21.15 -1.50 -11.47
C ALA A 308 -19.85 -1.52 -12.28
N ALA A 309 -19.64 -0.52 -13.14
CA ALA A 309 -18.38 -0.38 -13.87
C ALA A 309 -17.17 -0.18 -12.95
N ARG A 310 -17.33 0.56 -11.84
CA ARG A 310 -16.27 0.73 -10.83
C ARG A 310 -15.94 -0.58 -10.14
N ILE A 311 -16.96 -1.35 -9.75
CA ILE A 311 -16.79 -2.68 -9.14
C ILE A 311 -16.05 -3.61 -10.10
N SER A 312 -16.47 -3.68 -11.36
CA SER A 312 -15.81 -4.50 -12.39
C SER A 312 -14.34 -4.14 -12.52
N TYR A 313 -14.02 -2.84 -12.65
CA TYR A 313 -12.64 -2.36 -12.70
C TYR A 313 -11.81 -2.83 -11.48
N ALA A 314 -12.36 -2.73 -10.28
CA ALA A 314 -11.63 -3.13 -9.06
C ALA A 314 -11.40 -4.65 -9.01
N LEU A 315 -12.35 -5.46 -9.46
CA LEU A 315 -12.25 -6.94 -9.51
C LEU A 315 -11.24 -7.43 -10.55
N GLU A 316 -11.01 -6.68 -11.62
CA GLU A 316 -9.94 -6.93 -12.59
C GLU A 316 -8.54 -6.58 -12.02
N HIS A 317 -8.48 -5.72 -10.99
CA HIS A 317 -7.26 -5.23 -10.37
C HIS A 317 -7.15 -5.72 -8.92
N THR A 318 -6.91 -7.01 -8.72
CA THR A 318 -6.79 -7.62 -7.37
C THR A 318 -5.35 -7.95 -6.99
N TRP A 319 -5.07 -8.05 -5.70
CA TRP A 319 -3.76 -8.47 -5.20
C TRP A 319 -3.37 -9.87 -5.67
N ARG A 320 -4.33 -10.75 -5.93
CA ARG A 320 -4.08 -12.06 -6.53
C ARG A 320 -3.48 -11.95 -7.93
N HIS A 321 -4.01 -11.05 -8.77
CA HIS A 321 -3.44 -10.77 -10.09
C HIS A 321 -2.02 -10.24 -9.97
N ARG A 322 -1.78 -9.27 -9.08
CA ARG A 322 -0.44 -8.69 -8.84
C ARG A 322 0.58 -9.72 -8.37
N ALA A 323 0.19 -10.60 -7.46
CA ALA A 323 1.10 -11.66 -6.99
C ALA A 323 1.46 -12.65 -8.10
N ARG A 324 0.52 -12.99 -8.99
CA ARG A 324 0.82 -13.83 -10.17
C ARG A 324 1.78 -13.15 -11.14
N GLU A 325 1.60 -11.85 -11.40
CA GLU A 325 2.52 -11.06 -12.21
C GLU A 325 3.92 -11.06 -11.61
N ILE A 326 4.03 -10.88 -10.29
CA ILE A 326 5.28 -10.94 -9.54
C ILE A 326 5.91 -12.32 -9.63
N ASP A 327 5.17 -13.39 -9.36
CA ASP A 327 5.68 -14.76 -9.38
C ASP A 327 6.20 -15.14 -10.78
N ALA A 328 5.45 -14.79 -11.82
CA ALA A 328 5.88 -14.97 -13.21
C ALA A 328 7.17 -14.20 -13.52
N PHE A 329 7.27 -12.95 -13.06
CA PHE A 329 8.47 -12.14 -13.23
C PHE A 329 9.67 -12.73 -12.48
N LEU A 330 9.49 -13.17 -11.23
CA LEU A 330 10.56 -13.79 -10.45
C LEU A 330 11.07 -15.10 -11.08
N ARG A 331 10.18 -15.89 -11.67
CA ARG A 331 10.55 -17.11 -12.41
C ARG A 331 11.30 -16.84 -13.71
N SER A 332 11.06 -15.70 -14.34
CA SER A 332 11.77 -15.27 -15.57
C SER A 332 13.19 -14.76 -15.32
N LEU A 333 13.55 -14.53 -14.06
CA LEU A 333 14.90 -14.07 -13.72
C LEU A 333 15.92 -15.17 -13.95
N PRO A 334 17.09 -14.86 -14.52
CA PRO A 334 18.16 -15.86 -14.67
C PRO A 334 18.59 -16.42 -13.31
N GLU A 335 19.09 -17.64 -13.33
CA GLU A 335 19.78 -18.18 -12.16
C GLU A 335 20.94 -17.26 -11.77
N ARG A 336 21.08 -17.02 -10.46
CA ARG A 336 22.15 -16.20 -9.94
C ARG A 336 23.46 -16.95 -10.17
N LYS A 337 24.24 -16.59 -11.22
CA LYS A 337 25.62 -17.04 -11.33
C LYS A 337 26.30 -16.67 -10.01
N GLU A 338 27.01 -17.62 -9.40
CA GLU A 338 27.82 -17.36 -8.18
C GLU A 338 28.59 -16.06 -8.40
N ARG A 339 28.19 -15.02 -7.68
CA ARG A 339 29.00 -13.79 -7.61
C ARG A 339 30.26 -14.22 -6.90
N THR A 340 31.30 -14.54 -7.68
CA THR A 340 32.65 -14.75 -7.18
C THR A 340 32.92 -13.71 -6.12
N ARG A 341 33.35 -14.17 -4.95
CA ARG A 341 33.75 -13.37 -3.79
C ARG A 341 34.90 -12.43 -4.15
N SER A 342 34.63 -11.42 -4.94
CA SER A 342 35.53 -10.31 -5.19
C SER A 342 35.11 -9.14 -4.26
N CYS A 343 35.20 -9.38 -2.99
CA CYS A 343 35.29 -8.33 -2.02
C CYS A 343 36.77 -7.94 -1.93
N ARG A 344 37.28 -7.28 -2.97
CA ARG A 344 38.49 -6.49 -2.82
C ARG A 344 38.10 -5.24 -2.06
N SER A 345 38.71 -5.12 -0.90
CA SER A 345 38.84 -3.95 -0.05
C SER A 345 39.02 -2.67 -0.88
N ASP A 346 37.93 -1.95 -1.13
CA ASP A 346 38.04 -0.53 -1.47
C ASP A 346 38.36 0.21 -0.17
N LYS A 347 39.63 0.49 0.01
CA LYS A 347 40.13 1.48 0.95
C LYS A 347 39.37 2.78 0.66
N ILE A 348 38.57 3.18 1.63
CA ILE A 348 38.03 4.53 1.71
C ILE A 348 39.22 5.43 1.96
N LEU A 349 39.63 6.16 0.94
CA LEU A 349 40.51 7.32 1.08
C LEU A 349 39.65 8.53 1.42
N SER A 350 39.99 9.09 2.57
CA SER A 350 39.87 10.46 3.10
C SER A 350 38.78 11.34 2.50
#